data_32f6b999fdb535ec1a9b515c41095777
#
_entry.id   32f6b999fdb535ec1a9b515c41095777
#
_cell.length_a   1.000
_cell.length_b   1.000
_cell.length_c   1.000
_cell.angle_alpha   90.00
_cell.angle_beta   90.00
_cell.angle_gamma   90.00
#
_symmetry.space_group_name_H-M   'P 1'
#
loop_
_entity.id
_entity.type
_entity.pdbx_description
1 polymer ?
#
loop_
_entity_poly.entity_id
_entity_poly.type
_entity_poly.pdbx_seq_one_letter_code
_entity_poly.pdbx_strand_id
1 'polypeptide(L)'
;MKTSFISSMLCLLSLCLQAQHKSDSWNPDKGDSYANPIIYADYSDPDICRVGNDYYMTSSSFNHFPGLQILHSTDLVSWELIGAALTDYPGRGWDDSRPWDVLSPGMKQEGPVPGPDDWRTVPQHGCGVWAPAIRYHDGEFYIFCGDPDRGIFMVKTDDPYGKWDDPVWLVKAKGYIDPCPLWDSEGRAWLTHGCAGSRGGLKSVLFIAPMSEDGSRLLGSSRIIYDGHKTQPTIEGTKFYERDGYYYIFSPAGGVKTGWQTVLRAKSPYGPYQEKVVMAQGDSPVNGPHQGGWVETQNGEYWFVHFQDLDSYGRVVHLQPMTWKDGWPVIGEDEDGDGTGTPVTVYRKPDLPASGVFQPLESDEFETASLGLQWQFPAVPSPYWYYADAAGGTLRLYSVQQSSQWRNLWDTPNLVMQKFPSDRFTVTAKVSFTPNPQLKQKSENCGLVVMGDSYATLRLTDSHDGVRLQMVECMEAHKGTQEWVLFEKGLASESLPEPYSNVYMSGTVPPVAPLPYEECTVFLRAEIEPVPLDGNVPASECTFSYSLDGRRWHEVRSEEGTYKFKIRPGRWIGAKVGLYCNRHHSKNDSGWMDVDWFRISD
;
A
#
# COMPACT_ATOMS: atom_id res chain seq x y z
N MET A 1 -41.92 28.96 -50.99
CA MET A 1 -41.46 29.40 -49.67
C MET A 1 -41.34 28.17 -48.80
N LYS A 2 -40.14 27.69 -48.67
CA LYS A 2 -39.80 26.58 -47.76
C LYS A 2 -38.81 27.13 -46.76
N THR A 3 -39.24 27.30 -45.53
CA THR A 3 -38.40 27.69 -44.38
C THR A 3 -37.72 26.47 -43.82
N SER A 4 -36.43 26.46 -43.95
CA SER A 4 -35.54 25.44 -43.35
C SER A 4 -35.30 25.80 -41.89
N PHE A 5 -35.68 24.92 -40.97
CA PHE A 5 -35.27 24.96 -39.57
C PHE A 5 -33.90 24.27 -39.44
N ILE A 6 -32.88 25.06 -39.16
CA ILE A 6 -31.57 24.55 -38.74
C ILE A 6 -31.65 24.32 -37.23
N SER A 7 -31.67 23.05 -36.84
CA SER A 7 -31.56 22.63 -35.45
C SER A 7 -30.08 22.67 -35.05
N SER A 8 -29.69 23.66 -34.29
CA SER A 8 -28.36 23.74 -33.68
C SER A 8 -28.30 22.76 -32.52
N MET A 9 -27.69 21.63 -32.79
CA MET A 9 -27.31 20.66 -31.75
C MET A 9 -26.10 21.23 -31.00
N LEU A 10 -26.33 21.86 -29.84
CA LEU A 10 -25.27 22.17 -28.88
C LEU A 10 -24.75 20.84 -28.32
N CYS A 11 -23.62 20.39 -28.83
CA CYS A 11 -22.76 19.45 -28.08
C CYS A 11 -22.23 20.20 -26.85
N LEU A 12 -22.85 19.95 -25.71
CA LEU A 12 -22.25 20.20 -24.43
C LEU A 12 -21.09 19.21 -24.31
N LEU A 13 -19.88 19.64 -24.70
CA LEU A 13 -18.65 19.09 -24.21
C LEU A 13 -18.65 19.38 -22.71
N SER A 14 -19.01 18.38 -21.92
CA SER A 14 -18.63 18.31 -20.52
C SER A 14 -17.09 18.21 -20.50
N LEU A 15 -16.43 19.33 -20.41
CA LEU A 15 -15.10 19.42 -19.87
C LEU A 15 -15.24 18.91 -18.42
N CYS A 16 -14.96 17.63 -18.19
CA CYS A 16 -14.51 17.19 -16.89
C CYS A 16 -13.21 17.97 -16.64
N LEU A 17 -13.33 19.10 -15.96
CA LEU A 17 -12.22 19.65 -15.20
C LEU A 17 -11.89 18.56 -14.19
N GLN A 18 -10.89 17.74 -14.51
CA GLN A 18 -10.20 16.97 -13.49
C GLN A 18 -9.72 18.01 -12.48
N ALA A 19 -10.35 18.01 -11.32
CA ALA A 19 -9.86 18.81 -10.20
C ALA A 19 -8.40 18.37 -9.99
N GLN A 20 -7.48 19.30 -10.10
CA GLN A 20 -6.08 19.04 -9.79
C GLN A 20 -6.06 18.54 -8.35
N HIS A 21 -5.72 17.27 -8.14
CA HIS A 21 -5.54 16.71 -6.83
C HIS A 21 -4.30 17.36 -6.22
N LYS A 22 -4.53 18.21 -5.25
CA LYS A 22 -3.49 18.75 -4.41
C LYS A 22 -3.53 17.97 -3.10
N SER A 23 -2.40 17.42 -2.67
CA SER A 23 -2.31 16.87 -1.32
C SER A 23 -2.53 17.99 -0.33
N ASP A 24 -3.38 17.75 0.66
CA ASP A 24 -3.60 18.65 1.77
C ASP A 24 -2.55 18.46 2.89
N SER A 25 -1.82 17.31 2.89
CA SER A 25 -0.90 16.91 3.93
C SER A 25 0.58 16.93 3.54
N TRP A 26 0.91 16.72 2.27
CA TRP A 26 2.29 16.66 1.81
C TRP A 26 2.51 17.32 0.46
N ASN A 27 3.51 18.21 0.36
CA ASN A 27 3.88 18.86 -0.90
C ASN A 27 5.40 18.94 -1.03
N PRO A 28 6.02 18.13 -1.90
CA PRO A 28 7.46 18.19 -2.18
C PRO A 28 7.87 19.37 -3.05
N ASP A 29 6.94 20.03 -3.74
CA ASP A 29 7.22 21.15 -4.65
C ASP A 29 7.65 22.40 -3.86
N LYS A 30 8.88 22.88 -4.12
CA LYS A 30 9.46 24.10 -3.51
C LYS A 30 9.79 25.16 -4.56
N GLY A 31 9.02 25.24 -5.65
CA GLY A 31 9.25 26.17 -6.74
C GLY A 31 10.25 25.63 -7.78
N ASP A 32 11.47 26.16 -7.82
CA ASP A 32 12.52 25.69 -8.72
C ASP A 32 13.23 24.41 -8.22
N SER A 33 12.94 24.01 -7.00
CA SER A 33 13.47 22.81 -6.36
C SER A 33 12.37 21.90 -5.86
N TYR A 34 12.73 20.69 -5.46
CA TYR A 34 11.87 19.77 -4.71
C TYR A 34 12.55 19.34 -3.41
N ALA A 35 11.76 18.91 -2.45
CA ALA A 35 12.23 18.30 -1.21
C ALA A 35 11.88 16.81 -1.17
N ASN A 36 12.83 15.99 -0.77
CA ASN A 36 12.61 14.59 -0.50
C ASN A 36 12.04 14.35 0.92
N PRO A 37 11.18 13.33 1.10
CA PRO A 37 10.68 12.41 0.08
C PRO A 37 9.70 13.09 -0.88
N ILE A 38 9.69 12.66 -2.15
CA ILE A 38 8.71 13.15 -3.12
C ILE A 38 7.30 12.61 -2.86
N ILE A 39 7.19 11.44 -2.22
CA ILE A 39 5.93 10.87 -1.73
C ILE A 39 6.16 10.42 -0.28
N TYR A 40 5.46 11.06 0.66
CA TYR A 40 5.53 10.69 2.08
C TYR A 40 4.46 9.65 2.41
N ALA A 41 4.48 8.52 1.69
CA ALA A 41 3.58 7.40 1.91
C ALA A 41 4.30 6.08 1.61
N ASP A 42 3.79 4.99 2.16
CA ASP A 42 4.39 3.65 2.04
C ASP A 42 4.21 3.07 0.63
N TYR A 43 5.14 3.43 -0.27
CA TYR A 43 5.30 2.84 -1.59
C TYR A 43 6.62 2.08 -1.65
N SER A 44 6.65 0.94 -0.93
CA SER A 44 7.81 0.05 -0.81
C SER A 44 8.34 -0.41 -2.17
N ASP A 45 9.67 -0.50 -2.27
CA ASP A 45 10.34 -1.13 -3.40
C ASP A 45 9.91 -0.54 -4.76
N PRO A 46 9.94 0.81 -4.93
CA PRO A 46 9.42 1.44 -6.13
C PRO A 46 10.25 1.06 -7.35
N ASP A 47 9.58 0.84 -8.48
CA ASP A 47 10.22 0.77 -9.79
C ASP A 47 9.49 1.66 -10.78
N ILE A 48 10.24 2.21 -11.75
CA ILE A 48 9.79 3.27 -12.62
C ILE A 48 10.13 2.96 -14.10
N CYS A 49 9.23 3.34 -15.00
CA CYS A 49 9.54 3.38 -16.44
C CYS A 49 9.00 4.67 -17.07
N ARG A 50 9.56 5.03 -18.23
CA ARG A 50 9.14 6.19 -19.04
C ARG A 50 8.56 5.73 -20.37
N VAL A 51 7.44 6.35 -20.76
CA VAL A 51 6.83 6.19 -22.08
C VAL A 51 6.54 7.57 -22.66
N GLY A 52 7.30 7.96 -23.67
CA GLY A 52 7.19 9.31 -24.22
C GLY A 52 7.58 10.39 -23.19
N ASN A 53 6.62 11.21 -22.79
CA ASN A 53 6.80 12.26 -21.77
C ASN A 53 6.22 11.87 -20.40
N ASP A 54 5.73 10.65 -20.27
CA ASP A 54 5.03 10.17 -19.10
C ASP A 54 5.89 9.16 -18.33
N TYR A 55 5.81 9.22 -17.01
CA TYR A 55 6.51 8.35 -16.08
C TYR A 55 5.49 7.54 -15.28
N TYR A 56 5.74 6.24 -15.15
CA TYR A 56 4.88 5.31 -14.43
C TYR A 56 5.68 4.59 -13.37
N MET A 57 5.11 4.50 -12.17
CA MET A 57 5.73 3.83 -11.03
C MET A 57 4.77 2.83 -10.41
N THR A 58 5.30 1.71 -9.94
CA THR A 58 4.59 0.74 -9.12
C THR A 58 5.42 0.35 -7.90
N SER A 59 4.81 -0.32 -6.94
CA SER A 59 5.44 -0.68 -5.66
C SER A 59 4.89 -1.98 -5.09
N SER A 60 5.57 -2.52 -4.08
CA SER A 60 5.07 -3.63 -3.27
C SER A 60 3.75 -3.28 -2.59
N SER A 61 2.83 -4.21 -2.56
CA SER A 61 1.58 -4.10 -1.79
C SER A 61 1.41 -5.22 -0.76
N PHE A 62 2.31 -6.20 -0.78
CA PHE A 62 2.27 -7.38 0.08
C PHE A 62 0.90 -8.06 0.03
N ASN A 63 0.19 -8.13 1.15
CA ASN A 63 -1.14 -8.72 1.23
C ASN A 63 -2.30 -7.72 1.03
N HIS A 64 -2.00 -6.43 0.74
CA HIS A 64 -3.06 -5.42 0.59
C HIS A 64 -3.61 -5.34 -0.83
N PHE A 65 -4.94 -5.24 -0.94
CA PHE A 65 -5.67 -5.19 -2.20
C PHE A 65 -6.60 -3.96 -2.26
N PRO A 66 -6.73 -3.32 -3.45
CA PRO A 66 -6.03 -3.59 -4.70
C PRO A 66 -4.51 -3.47 -4.55
N GLY A 67 -3.77 -4.42 -5.16
CA GLY A 67 -2.32 -4.47 -5.14
C GLY A 67 -1.69 -3.93 -6.42
N LEU A 68 -0.36 -3.73 -6.42
CA LEU A 68 0.37 -3.14 -7.54
C LEU A 68 -0.24 -1.81 -7.98
N GLN A 69 -0.37 -0.86 -7.05
CA GLN A 69 -0.87 0.47 -7.35
C GLN A 69 0.02 1.13 -8.41
N ILE A 70 -0.61 1.84 -9.35
CA ILE A 70 0.07 2.52 -10.46
C ILE A 70 0.01 4.01 -10.23
N LEU A 71 1.17 4.65 -10.21
CA LEU A 71 1.32 6.09 -10.13
C LEU A 71 1.82 6.64 -11.46
N HIS A 72 1.36 7.84 -11.82
CA HIS A 72 1.73 8.56 -13.02
C HIS A 72 2.31 9.93 -12.68
N SER A 73 3.27 10.38 -13.46
CA SER A 73 3.87 11.71 -13.37
C SER A 73 4.35 12.18 -14.74
N THR A 74 4.40 13.50 -14.92
CA THR A 74 5.04 14.14 -16.08
C THR A 74 6.29 14.95 -15.71
N ASP A 75 6.59 15.08 -14.40
CA ASP A 75 7.70 15.88 -13.88
C ASP A 75 8.61 15.15 -12.87
N LEU A 76 8.30 13.89 -12.54
CA LEU A 76 9.01 13.04 -11.56
C LEU A 76 8.86 13.49 -10.08
N VAL A 77 8.29 14.65 -9.82
CA VAL A 77 8.11 15.21 -8.47
C VAL A 77 6.67 15.06 -7.98
N SER A 78 5.74 15.34 -8.88
CA SER A 78 4.29 15.28 -8.62
C SER A 78 3.72 13.98 -9.16
N TRP A 79 3.04 13.20 -8.32
CA TRP A 79 2.56 11.86 -8.65
C TRP A 79 1.09 11.69 -8.39
N GLU A 80 0.38 11.14 -9.34
CA GLU A 80 -1.03 10.82 -9.29
C GLU A 80 -1.23 9.30 -9.21
N LEU A 81 -2.12 8.85 -8.34
CA LEU A 81 -2.54 7.45 -8.28
C LEU A 81 -3.62 7.20 -9.32
N ILE A 82 -3.32 6.43 -10.37
CA ILE A 82 -4.19 6.25 -11.54
C ILE A 82 -4.91 4.90 -11.59
N GLY A 83 -4.47 3.92 -10.80
CA GLY A 83 -5.06 2.58 -10.82
C GLY A 83 -4.30 1.57 -9.98
N ALA A 84 -4.67 0.32 -10.18
CA ALA A 84 -3.97 -0.83 -9.59
C ALA A 84 -4.00 -2.01 -10.56
N ALA A 85 -2.86 -2.65 -10.75
CA ALA A 85 -2.73 -3.76 -11.69
C ALA A 85 -3.23 -5.10 -11.14
N LEU A 86 -3.51 -5.20 -9.84
CA LEU A 86 -3.90 -6.44 -9.19
C LEU A 86 -5.11 -6.22 -8.27
N THR A 87 -6.30 -6.61 -8.75
CA THR A 87 -7.56 -6.45 -8.00
C THR A 87 -7.95 -7.70 -7.20
N ASP A 88 -7.34 -8.84 -7.50
CA ASP A 88 -7.58 -10.12 -6.84
C ASP A 88 -6.24 -10.83 -6.61
N TYR A 89 -6.23 -11.85 -5.76
CA TYR A 89 -5.04 -12.63 -5.49
C TYR A 89 -4.56 -13.39 -6.74
N PRO A 90 -3.27 -13.30 -7.11
CA PRO A 90 -2.75 -13.89 -8.36
C PRO A 90 -2.74 -15.44 -8.38
N GLY A 91 -3.08 -16.08 -7.27
CA GLY A 91 -3.18 -17.54 -7.18
C GLY A 91 -4.33 -18.17 -7.99
N ARG A 92 -5.27 -17.37 -8.50
CA ARG A 92 -6.23 -17.85 -9.51
C ARG A 92 -5.49 -18.17 -10.80
N GLY A 93 -5.71 -19.36 -11.35
CA GLY A 93 -4.97 -19.84 -12.53
C GLY A 93 -3.64 -20.51 -12.19
N TRP A 94 -3.32 -20.69 -10.91
CA TRP A 94 -2.20 -21.51 -10.48
C TRP A 94 -2.33 -22.94 -10.98
N ASP A 95 -1.38 -23.35 -11.81
CA ASP A 95 -1.32 -24.71 -12.35
C ASP A 95 -0.48 -25.60 -11.42
N ASP A 96 -1.15 -26.39 -10.59
CA ASP A 96 -0.49 -27.31 -9.66
C ASP A 96 0.27 -28.44 -10.38
N SER A 97 0.03 -28.65 -11.68
CA SER A 97 0.78 -29.62 -12.47
C SER A 97 2.19 -29.16 -12.83
N ARG A 98 2.47 -27.85 -12.78
CA ARG A 98 3.82 -27.33 -13.05
C ARG A 98 4.79 -27.76 -11.95
N PRO A 99 5.96 -28.29 -12.32
CA PRO A 99 6.97 -28.63 -11.32
C PRO A 99 7.50 -27.38 -10.63
N TRP A 100 7.88 -27.51 -9.36
CA TRP A 100 8.63 -26.47 -8.66
C TRP A 100 10.03 -26.37 -9.24
N ASP A 101 10.49 -25.14 -9.52
CA ASP A 101 11.90 -24.87 -9.73
C ASP A 101 12.59 -24.87 -8.36
N VAL A 102 13.54 -25.77 -8.16
CA VAL A 102 14.03 -26.06 -6.82
C VAL A 102 15.43 -25.50 -6.69
N LEU A 103 15.59 -24.46 -5.88
CA LEU A 103 16.91 -23.98 -5.46
C LEU A 103 17.69 -25.04 -4.67
N SER A 104 16.98 -25.93 -3.99
CA SER A 104 17.58 -27.03 -3.24
C SER A 104 16.76 -28.30 -3.41
N PRO A 105 17.33 -29.37 -3.98
CA PRO A 105 16.69 -30.67 -4.02
C PRO A 105 16.33 -31.12 -2.61
N GLY A 106 15.07 -31.35 -2.32
CA GLY A 106 14.60 -31.80 -1.02
C GLY A 106 14.02 -30.71 -0.11
N MET A 107 13.98 -29.45 -0.49
CA MET A 107 13.17 -28.45 0.22
C MET A 107 11.68 -28.84 0.09
N LYS A 108 11.18 -29.45 1.14
CA LYS A 108 9.74 -29.57 1.33
C LYS A 108 9.20 -28.20 1.70
N GLN A 109 8.08 -27.82 1.13
CA GLN A 109 7.33 -26.69 1.58
C GLN A 109 6.98 -26.91 3.06
N GLU A 110 7.60 -26.14 3.94
CA GLU A 110 7.25 -26.15 5.36
C GLU A 110 6.04 -25.24 5.57
N GLY A 111 4.93 -25.81 5.99
CA GLY A 111 3.67 -25.16 6.23
C GLY A 111 2.77 -25.02 4.98
N PRO A 112 1.48 -24.76 5.19
CA PRO A 112 0.55 -24.56 4.10
C PRO A 112 0.84 -23.23 3.39
N VAL A 113 0.94 -23.26 2.06
CA VAL A 113 0.82 -22.03 1.26
C VAL A 113 -0.65 -21.61 1.28
N PRO A 114 -0.98 -20.35 1.62
CA PRO A 114 -2.37 -19.91 1.62
C PRO A 114 -3.05 -20.17 0.27
N GLY A 115 -4.22 -20.80 0.30
CA GLY A 115 -5.05 -21.01 -0.89
C GLY A 115 -5.71 -19.69 -1.34
N PRO A 116 -6.31 -19.65 -2.55
CA PRO A 116 -7.01 -18.45 -3.03
C PRO A 116 -8.12 -17.97 -2.10
N ASP A 117 -8.81 -18.88 -1.41
CA ASP A 117 -9.89 -18.55 -0.49
C ASP A 117 -9.38 -17.95 0.83
N ASP A 118 -8.18 -18.34 1.27
CA ASP A 118 -7.57 -17.81 2.49
C ASP A 118 -7.27 -16.31 2.37
N TRP A 119 -6.99 -15.81 1.16
CA TRP A 119 -6.76 -14.39 0.88
C TRP A 119 -8.02 -13.51 1.01
N ARG A 120 -9.21 -14.13 1.18
CA ARG A 120 -10.49 -13.44 1.42
C ARG A 120 -10.96 -13.54 2.86
N THR A 121 -10.41 -14.47 3.60
CA THR A 121 -10.92 -14.81 4.94
C THR A 121 -9.99 -14.38 6.06
N VAL A 122 -8.68 -14.34 5.81
CA VAL A 122 -7.66 -13.91 6.78
C VAL A 122 -6.55 -13.15 6.06
N PRO A 123 -6.11 -11.99 6.58
CA PRO A 123 -4.95 -11.27 6.06
C PRO A 123 -3.69 -12.14 6.07
N GLN A 124 -3.01 -12.20 4.94
CA GLN A 124 -1.77 -12.96 4.78
C GLN A 124 -0.54 -12.06 4.98
N HIS A 125 -0.40 -11.51 6.18
CA HIS A 125 0.62 -10.50 6.50
C HIS A 125 2.04 -10.94 6.15
N GLY A 126 2.73 -10.10 5.36
CA GLY A 126 4.10 -10.37 4.90
C GLY A 126 4.22 -11.40 3.79
N CYS A 127 3.12 -11.79 3.15
CA CYS A 127 3.06 -12.61 1.94
C CYS A 127 2.64 -11.78 0.72
N GLY A 128 2.58 -12.39 -0.44
CA GLY A 128 1.97 -11.83 -1.65
C GLY A 128 2.94 -11.02 -2.52
N VAL A 129 2.61 -9.76 -2.76
CA VAL A 129 3.23 -8.91 -3.78
C VAL A 129 4.49 -8.23 -3.27
N TRP A 130 5.67 -8.77 -3.65
CA TRP A 130 6.98 -8.25 -3.25
C TRP A 130 7.72 -7.65 -4.45
N ALA A 131 8.37 -6.50 -4.22
CA ALA A 131 9.32 -5.80 -5.08
C ALA A 131 9.10 -5.99 -6.60
N PRO A 132 8.09 -5.34 -7.19
CA PRO A 132 7.79 -5.46 -8.60
C PRO A 132 8.83 -4.73 -9.47
N ALA A 133 8.85 -5.09 -10.77
CA ALA A 133 9.51 -4.29 -11.79
C ALA A 133 8.51 -3.95 -12.90
N ILE A 134 8.42 -2.66 -13.27
CA ILE A 134 7.60 -2.16 -14.36
C ILE A 134 8.45 -1.86 -15.59
N ARG A 135 8.05 -2.33 -16.76
CA ARG A 135 8.69 -2.07 -18.04
C ARG A 135 7.66 -1.81 -19.13
N TYR A 136 8.07 -1.05 -20.13
CA TYR A 136 7.30 -0.87 -21.35
C TYR A 136 8.07 -1.48 -22.52
N HIS A 137 7.43 -2.39 -23.24
CA HIS A 137 8.01 -3.11 -24.36
C HIS A 137 6.96 -3.40 -25.41
N ASP A 138 7.26 -3.14 -26.67
CA ASP A 138 6.42 -3.42 -27.84
C ASP A 138 4.96 -2.97 -27.72
N GLY A 139 4.75 -1.77 -27.14
CA GLY A 139 3.41 -1.17 -27.01
C GLY A 139 2.65 -1.56 -25.75
N GLU A 140 3.19 -2.42 -24.89
CA GLU A 140 2.55 -2.88 -23.66
C GLU A 140 3.38 -2.56 -22.42
N PHE A 141 2.71 -2.32 -21.30
CA PHE A 141 3.29 -2.28 -19.96
C PHE A 141 3.33 -3.69 -19.38
N TYR A 142 4.43 -4.03 -18.77
CA TYR A 142 4.64 -5.30 -18.06
C TYR A 142 5.02 -5.01 -16.62
N ILE A 143 4.41 -5.71 -15.68
CA ILE A 143 4.87 -5.75 -14.28
C ILE A 143 5.21 -7.18 -13.92
N PHE A 144 6.47 -7.43 -13.57
CA PHE A 144 6.93 -8.69 -13.04
C PHE A 144 7.02 -8.59 -11.53
N CYS A 145 6.48 -9.58 -10.83
CA CYS A 145 6.39 -9.55 -9.37
C CYS A 145 6.73 -10.92 -8.77
N GLY A 146 7.38 -10.88 -7.60
CA GLY A 146 7.63 -12.05 -6.79
C GLY A 146 6.57 -12.27 -5.72
N ASP A 147 6.02 -13.48 -5.64
CA ASP A 147 5.42 -14.01 -4.43
C ASP A 147 6.45 -14.95 -3.79
N PRO A 148 7.03 -14.62 -2.63
CA PRO A 148 8.14 -15.38 -2.06
C PRO A 148 7.77 -16.80 -1.65
N ASP A 149 6.49 -17.10 -1.52
CA ASP A 149 5.99 -18.42 -1.14
C ASP A 149 5.60 -19.27 -2.36
N ARG A 150 5.47 -18.64 -3.56
CA ARG A 150 4.95 -19.31 -4.77
C ARG A 150 5.85 -19.21 -5.99
N GLY A 151 6.43 -18.04 -6.25
CA GLY A 151 7.28 -17.83 -7.42
C GLY A 151 7.09 -16.47 -8.08
N ILE A 152 7.31 -16.40 -9.38
CA ILE A 152 7.25 -15.17 -10.15
C ILE A 152 6.06 -15.18 -11.08
N PHE A 153 5.28 -14.12 -11.07
CA PHE A 153 4.18 -13.85 -11.99
C PHE A 153 4.38 -12.52 -12.73
N MET A 154 3.63 -12.33 -13.79
CA MET A 154 3.59 -11.14 -14.61
C MET A 154 2.14 -10.75 -14.89
N VAL A 155 1.87 -9.45 -14.91
CA VAL A 155 0.64 -8.83 -15.46
C VAL A 155 1.04 -7.83 -16.54
N LYS A 156 0.17 -7.58 -17.52
CA LYS A 156 0.43 -6.61 -18.58
C LYS A 156 -0.83 -5.88 -19.03
N THR A 157 -0.64 -4.76 -19.72
CA THR A 157 -1.73 -3.97 -20.34
C THR A 157 -1.15 -3.05 -21.41
N ASP A 158 -1.98 -2.66 -22.38
CA ASP A 158 -1.69 -1.56 -23.31
C ASP A 158 -2.17 -0.18 -22.78
N ASP A 159 -3.04 -0.18 -21.75
CA ASP A 159 -3.56 1.04 -21.11
C ASP A 159 -3.36 0.99 -19.58
N PRO A 160 -2.40 1.73 -19.02
CA PRO A 160 -2.13 1.73 -17.57
C PRO A 160 -3.24 2.35 -16.72
N TYR A 161 -4.17 3.10 -17.32
CA TYR A 161 -5.38 3.65 -16.68
C TYR A 161 -6.54 2.65 -16.70
N GLY A 162 -6.45 1.63 -17.55
CA GLY A 162 -7.48 0.63 -17.79
C GLY A 162 -7.32 -0.63 -16.93
N LYS A 163 -7.90 -1.69 -17.47
CA LYS A 163 -7.82 -3.02 -16.85
C LYS A 163 -6.51 -3.70 -17.26
N TRP A 164 -5.81 -4.24 -16.28
CA TRP A 164 -4.67 -5.13 -16.49
C TRP A 164 -5.13 -6.57 -16.74
N ASP A 165 -4.36 -7.31 -17.50
CA ASP A 165 -4.60 -8.73 -17.76
C ASP A 165 -4.51 -9.57 -16.50
N ASP A 166 -5.11 -10.75 -16.53
CA ASP A 166 -4.99 -11.70 -15.43
C ASP A 166 -3.52 -12.16 -15.26
N PRO A 167 -3.06 -12.40 -14.02
CA PRO A 167 -1.68 -12.78 -13.76
C PRO A 167 -1.25 -14.08 -14.47
N VAL A 168 -0.07 -14.05 -15.08
CA VAL A 168 0.59 -15.21 -15.68
C VAL A 168 1.78 -15.63 -14.83
N TRP A 169 1.79 -16.87 -14.34
CA TRP A 169 2.90 -17.42 -13.58
C TRP A 169 4.01 -17.92 -14.50
N LEU A 170 5.21 -17.33 -14.41
CA LEU A 170 6.38 -17.70 -15.19
C LEU A 170 7.05 -18.94 -14.62
N VAL A 171 7.23 -18.96 -13.31
CA VAL A 171 7.93 -20.03 -12.60
C VAL A 171 7.32 -20.22 -11.21
N LYS A 172 7.21 -21.50 -10.83
CA LYS A 172 6.81 -21.93 -9.51
C LYS A 172 8.07 -22.18 -8.68
N ALA A 173 8.36 -21.29 -7.74
CA ALA A 173 9.61 -21.35 -6.98
C ALA A 173 9.47 -20.66 -5.63
N LYS A 174 9.73 -21.37 -4.54
CA LYS A 174 9.76 -20.78 -3.20
C LYS A 174 11.06 -20.01 -3.00
N GLY A 175 10.93 -18.76 -2.57
CA GLY A 175 12.06 -17.89 -2.29
C GLY A 175 12.50 -16.98 -3.44
N TYR A 176 11.97 -17.14 -4.66
CA TYR A 176 12.26 -16.20 -5.74
C TYR A 176 11.57 -14.87 -5.49
N ILE A 177 12.36 -13.78 -5.52
CA ILE A 177 11.92 -12.42 -5.23
C ILE A 177 12.55 -11.42 -6.21
N ASP A 178 11.99 -10.23 -6.27
CA ASP A 178 12.57 -9.06 -6.94
C ASP A 178 12.87 -9.29 -8.43
N PRO A 179 11.93 -9.86 -9.21
CA PRO A 179 12.18 -10.15 -10.61
C PRO A 179 12.25 -8.86 -11.44
N CYS A 180 13.17 -8.83 -12.41
CA CYS A 180 13.23 -7.74 -13.37
C CYS A 180 13.50 -8.27 -14.78
N PRO A 181 12.63 -7.99 -15.76
CA PRO A 181 12.82 -8.37 -17.14
C PRO A 181 13.74 -7.38 -17.85
N LEU A 182 14.40 -7.87 -18.91
CA LEU A 182 15.08 -7.05 -19.91
C LEU A 182 14.89 -7.69 -21.29
N TRP A 183 14.43 -6.92 -22.25
CA TRP A 183 14.55 -7.19 -23.66
C TRP A 183 15.77 -6.45 -24.18
N ASP A 184 16.80 -7.18 -24.60
CA ASP A 184 18.08 -6.60 -24.99
C ASP A 184 18.12 -6.18 -26.47
N SER A 185 19.14 -5.41 -26.85
CA SER A 185 19.31 -4.90 -28.21
C SER A 185 19.54 -5.98 -29.27
N GLU A 186 19.81 -7.22 -28.86
CA GLU A 186 19.92 -8.38 -29.75
C GLU A 186 18.60 -9.14 -29.92
N GLY A 187 17.49 -8.64 -29.34
CA GLY A 187 16.17 -9.24 -29.38
C GLY A 187 16.01 -10.46 -28.48
N ARG A 188 16.82 -10.57 -27.44
CA ARG A 188 16.70 -11.64 -26.42
C ARG A 188 16.00 -11.10 -25.19
N ALA A 189 15.20 -11.93 -24.54
CA ALA A 189 14.55 -11.60 -23.31
C ALA A 189 15.16 -12.34 -22.11
N TRP A 190 15.37 -11.63 -21.03
CA TRP A 190 16.01 -12.09 -19.81
C TRP A 190 15.19 -11.75 -18.58
N LEU A 191 15.28 -12.57 -17.55
CA LEU A 191 14.74 -12.29 -16.24
C LEU A 191 15.85 -12.42 -15.20
N THR A 192 16.15 -11.35 -14.45
CA THR A 192 16.98 -11.42 -13.25
C THR A 192 16.08 -11.50 -12.02
N HIS A 193 16.55 -12.10 -10.94
CA HIS A 193 15.84 -12.13 -9.66
C HIS A 193 16.79 -12.39 -8.49
N GLY A 194 16.33 -12.08 -7.27
CA GLY A 194 16.98 -12.42 -6.02
C GLY A 194 16.40 -13.68 -5.37
N CYS A 195 16.79 -13.91 -4.12
CA CYS A 195 16.26 -14.99 -3.29
C CYS A 195 16.11 -14.58 -1.83
N ALA A 196 14.91 -14.78 -1.27
CA ALA A 196 14.61 -14.57 0.13
C ALA A 196 15.08 -15.76 0.99
N GLY A 197 16.09 -15.53 1.83
CA GLY A 197 16.61 -16.56 2.73
C GLY A 197 15.57 -17.16 3.68
N SER A 198 14.59 -16.36 4.10
CA SER A 198 13.50 -16.80 4.96
C SER A 198 12.51 -17.77 4.30
N ARG A 199 12.56 -17.91 2.96
CA ARG A 199 11.69 -18.80 2.17
C ARG A 199 12.50 -19.85 1.42
N GLY A 200 13.55 -19.42 0.69
CA GLY A 200 14.39 -20.27 -0.15
C GLY A 200 15.61 -20.87 0.56
N GLY A 201 15.92 -20.44 1.80
CA GLY A 201 17.10 -20.91 2.54
C GLY A 201 18.44 -20.39 1.99
N LEU A 202 18.42 -19.53 0.98
CA LEU A 202 19.55 -18.87 0.35
C LEU A 202 19.25 -17.39 0.19
N LYS A 203 20.22 -16.51 0.46
CA LYS A 203 20.14 -15.06 0.25
C LYS A 203 21.45 -14.51 -0.29
N SER A 204 21.50 -13.24 -0.57
CA SER A 204 22.73 -12.55 -1.02
C SER A 204 23.28 -13.08 -2.36
N VAL A 205 22.41 -13.63 -3.19
CA VAL A 205 22.75 -14.14 -4.53
C VAL A 205 21.75 -13.63 -5.56
N LEU A 206 22.25 -13.35 -6.76
CA LEU A 206 21.42 -12.93 -7.87
C LEU A 206 21.44 -13.98 -8.99
N PHE A 207 20.31 -14.12 -9.63
CA PHE A 207 20.05 -15.11 -10.67
C PHE A 207 19.68 -14.46 -11.98
N ILE A 208 19.85 -15.21 -13.07
CA ILE A 208 19.32 -14.88 -14.39
C ILE A 208 18.76 -16.14 -15.07
N ALA A 209 17.68 -15.96 -15.82
CA ALA A 209 17.13 -16.98 -16.73
C ALA A 209 16.80 -16.34 -18.08
N PRO A 210 16.93 -17.07 -19.20
CA PRO A 210 16.33 -16.66 -20.46
C PRO A 210 14.82 -16.74 -20.37
N MET A 211 14.13 -15.79 -20.99
CA MET A 211 12.68 -15.65 -20.96
C MET A 211 12.13 -15.65 -22.39
N SER A 212 10.87 -16.01 -22.58
CA SER A 212 10.17 -15.83 -23.86
C SER A 212 9.99 -14.35 -24.17
N GLU A 213 9.94 -13.99 -25.45
CA GLU A 213 9.80 -12.61 -25.92
C GLU A 213 8.52 -11.95 -25.38
N ASP A 214 7.44 -12.69 -25.25
CA ASP A 214 6.17 -12.24 -24.68
C ASP A 214 6.17 -12.15 -23.14
N GLY A 215 7.27 -12.47 -22.46
CA GLY A 215 7.41 -12.44 -21.01
C GLY A 215 6.64 -13.51 -20.24
N SER A 216 5.96 -14.44 -20.93
CA SER A 216 5.00 -15.36 -20.29
C SER A 216 5.62 -16.58 -19.63
N ARG A 217 6.90 -16.90 -19.91
CA ARG A 217 7.56 -18.11 -19.39
C ARG A 217 9.08 -18.01 -19.41
N LEU A 218 9.75 -18.75 -18.53
CA LEU A 218 11.18 -18.96 -18.60
C LEU A 218 11.50 -20.04 -19.68
N LEU A 219 12.59 -19.83 -20.42
CA LEU A 219 13.10 -20.75 -21.45
C LEU A 219 14.18 -21.69 -20.91
N GLY A 220 14.55 -21.54 -19.64
CA GLY A 220 15.53 -22.40 -18.96
C GLY A 220 15.56 -22.12 -17.47
N SER A 221 16.29 -22.95 -16.74
CA SER A 221 16.47 -22.77 -15.29
C SER A 221 17.28 -21.52 -14.97
N SER A 222 16.95 -20.88 -13.83
CA SER A 222 17.73 -19.77 -13.29
C SER A 222 19.14 -20.21 -12.91
N ARG A 223 20.12 -19.33 -13.19
CA ARG A 223 21.53 -19.53 -12.84
C ARG A 223 22.01 -18.43 -11.92
N ILE A 224 22.81 -18.75 -10.93
CA ILE A 224 23.51 -17.76 -10.12
C ILE A 224 24.52 -17.04 -11.01
N ILE A 225 24.45 -15.71 -11.05
CA ILE A 225 25.36 -14.83 -11.79
C ILE A 225 26.20 -13.97 -10.89
N TYR A 226 25.80 -13.85 -9.62
CA TYR A 226 26.53 -13.07 -8.63
C TYR A 226 26.31 -13.64 -7.23
N ASP A 227 27.39 -13.72 -6.44
CA ASP A 227 27.39 -14.12 -5.03
C ASP A 227 27.96 -12.99 -4.18
N GLY A 228 27.08 -12.30 -3.47
CA GLY A 228 27.39 -11.14 -2.64
C GLY A 228 27.69 -11.45 -1.18
N HIS A 229 27.76 -12.70 -0.76
CA HIS A 229 27.91 -13.05 0.68
C HIS A 229 29.11 -12.36 1.36
N LYS A 230 30.17 -12.07 0.62
CA LYS A 230 31.40 -11.47 1.18
C LYS A 230 31.44 -9.95 1.07
N THR A 231 30.94 -9.39 -0.03
CA THR A 231 31.13 -7.97 -0.39
C THR A 231 29.82 -7.19 -0.38
N GLN A 232 28.72 -7.85 -0.71
CA GLN A 232 27.39 -7.25 -0.83
C GLN A 232 26.36 -8.08 -0.05
N PRO A 233 26.47 -8.20 1.28
CA PRO A 233 25.55 -9.01 2.08
C PRO A 233 24.11 -8.51 1.89
N THR A 234 23.16 -9.46 1.82
CA THR A 234 21.74 -9.16 1.54
C THR A 234 21.48 -8.44 0.22
N ILE A 235 22.34 -8.61 -0.81
CA ILE A 235 22.04 -8.07 -2.13
C ILE A 235 20.77 -8.71 -2.67
N GLU A 236 19.86 -7.86 -3.16
CA GLU A 236 18.52 -8.20 -3.65
C GLU A 236 18.00 -7.09 -4.58
N GLY A 237 16.69 -6.98 -4.87
CA GLY A 237 16.11 -5.82 -5.54
C GLY A 237 16.61 -5.58 -6.97
N THR A 238 16.75 -6.64 -7.77
CA THR A 238 17.35 -6.51 -9.11
C THR A 238 16.55 -5.58 -10.00
N LYS A 239 17.25 -4.61 -10.67
CA LYS A 239 16.73 -3.83 -11.79
C LYS A 239 17.72 -3.93 -12.93
N PHE A 240 17.30 -4.52 -14.05
CA PHE A 240 18.17 -4.96 -15.13
C PHE A 240 18.03 -4.06 -16.36
N TYR A 241 19.17 -3.58 -16.85
CA TYR A 241 19.25 -2.63 -17.97
C TYR A 241 20.40 -2.98 -18.92
N GLU A 242 20.29 -2.53 -20.17
CA GLU A 242 21.38 -2.52 -21.15
C GLU A 242 21.70 -1.07 -21.52
N ARG A 243 23.00 -0.73 -21.52
CA ARG A 243 23.49 0.58 -21.93
C ARG A 243 24.93 0.51 -22.47
N ASP A 244 25.21 1.17 -23.59
CA ASP A 244 26.53 1.31 -24.18
C ASP A 244 27.29 -0.04 -24.35
N GLY A 245 26.51 -1.12 -24.66
CA GLY A 245 27.02 -2.47 -24.85
C GLY A 245 27.48 -3.14 -23.57
N TYR A 246 26.92 -2.72 -22.41
CA TYR A 246 27.03 -3.39 -21.12
C TYR A 246 25.66 -3.71 -20.56
N TYR A 247 25.60 -4.78 -19.79
CA TYR A 247 24.49 -5.15 -18.95
C TYR A 247 24.73 -4.63 -17.54
N TYR A 248 23.74 -3.95 -16.97
CA TYR A 248 23.77 -3.35 -15.63
C TYR A 248 22.67 -3.95 -14.77
N ILE A 249 23.02 -4.38 -13.57
CA ILE A 249 22.05 -4.77 -12.54
C ILE A 249 22.20 -3.79 -11.38
N PHE A 250 21.17 -2.97 -11.15
CA PHE A 250 21.07 -2.13 -9.98
C PHE A 250 20.46 -2.98 -8.87
N SER A 251 21.18 -3.16 -7.78
CA SER A 251 20.75 -4.02 -6.66
C SER A 251 21.23 -3.42 -5.35
N PRO A 252 20.35 -3.12 -4.41
CA PRO A 252 20.76 -2.68 -3.09
C PRO A 252 21.34 -3.84 -2.29
N ALA A 253 22.17 -3.50 -1.29
CA ALA A 253 22.75 -4.43 -0.34
C ALA A 253 22.78 -3.82 1.08
N GLY A 254 23.15 -4.58 2.10
CA GLY A 254 23.28 -4.10 3.49
C GLY A 254 21.97 -4.02 4.27
N GLY A 255 20.83 -4.27 3.63
CA GLY A 255 19.49 -4.25 4.24
C GLY A 255 18.82 -2.87 4.30
N VAL A 256 17.52 -2.84 4.53
CA VAL A 256 16.66 -1.65 4.33
C VAL A 256 16.94 -0.46 5.26
N LYS A 257 17.56 -0.67 6.42
CA LYS A 257 17.83 0.41 7.39
C LYS A 257 19.26 0.95 7.32
N THR A 258 20.20 0.19 6.78
CA THR A 258 21.64 0.50 6.82
C THR A 258 22.34 0.22 5.50
N GLY A 259 21.60 -0.07 4.45
CA GLY A 259 22.12 -0.51 3.16
C GLY A 259 22.59 0.64 2.26
N TRP A 260 22.97 0.23 1.08
CA TRP A 260 23.49 1.08 0.02
C TRP A 260 23.06 0.54 -1.35
N GLN A 261 23.15 1.37 -2.39
CA GLN A 261 22.88 0.97 -3.76
C GLN A 261 24.17 0.49 -4.43
N THR A 262 24.19 -0.77 -4.82
CA THR A 262 25.24 -1.37 -5.64
C THR A 262 24.80 -1.46 -7.09
N VAL A 263 25.73 -1.36 -8.01
CA VAL A 263 25.53 -1.66 -9.42
C VAL A 263 26.55 -2.70 -9.87
N LEU A 264 26.04 -3.71 -10.58
CA LEU A 264 26.84 -4.74 -11.23
C LEU A 264 26.89 -4.45 -12.73
N ARG A 265 28.07 -4.60 -13.37
CA ARG A 265 28.27 -4.34 -14.79
C ARG A 265 29.02 -5.48 -15.48
N ALA A 266 28.54 -5.93 -16.63
CA ALA A 266 29.18 -6.97 -17.45
C ALA A 266 28.98 -6.75 -18.95
N LYS A 267 29.79 -7.42 -19.77
CA LYS A 267 29.66 -7.45 -21.25
C LYS A 267 28.70 -8.55 -21.73
N SER A 268 28.28 -9.43 -20.85
CA SER A 268 27.36 -10.53 -21.13
C SER A 268 26.31 -10.59 -20.01
N PRO A 269 25.06 -10.95 -20.32
CA PRO A 269 24.02 -11.11 -19.30
C PRO A 269 24.37 -12.18 -18.24
N TYR A 270 25.25 -13.11 -18.59
CA TYR A 270 25.77 -14.12 -17.65
C TYR A 270 27.02 -13.70 -16.88
N GLY A 271 27.49 -12.47 -17.05
CA GLY A 271 28.73 -11.98 -16.43
C GLY A 271 30.02 -12.37 -17.18
N PRO A 272 31.18 -12.37 -16.51
CA PRO A 272 31.34 -12.02 -15.09
C PRO A 272 31.05 -10.54 -14.81
N TYR A 273 30.41 -10.27 -13.69
CA TYR A 273 30.05 -8.92 -13.26
C TYR A 273 31.16 -8.27 -12.43
N GLN A 274 31.43 -7.00 -12.70
CA GLN A 274 32.13 -6.08 -11.82
C GLN A 274 31.12 -5.38 -10.94
N GLU A 275 31.48 -5.09 -9.69
CA GLU A 275 30.60 -4.41 -8.72
C GLU A 275 31.13 -3.03 -8.36
N LYS A 276 30.22 -2.09 -8.07
CA LYS A 276 30.53 -0.78 -7.48
C LYS A 276 29.36 -0.31 -6.63
N VAL A 277 29.66 0.22 -5.43
CA VAL A 277 28.68 1.01 -4.66
C VAL A 277 28.58 2.38 -5.34
N VAL A 278 27.37 2.82 -5.62
CA VAL A 278 27.08 4.04 -6.39
C VAL A 278 26.26 5.06 -5.64
N MET A 279 25.68 4.67 -4.51
CA MET A 279 25.02 5.54 -3.53
C MET A 279 25.07 4.90 -2.15
N ALA A 280 25.43 5.68 -1.16
CA ALA A 280 25.41 5.30 0.25
C ALA A 280 24.90 6.47 1.09
N GLN A 281 24.47 6.22 2.33
CA GLN A 281 23.92 7.26 3.20
C GLN A 281 24.85 8.48 3.36
N GLY A 282 26.17 8.27 3.56
CA GLY A 282 27.08 9.36 3.88
C GLY A 282 26.63 10.14 5.11
N ASP A 283 26.66 11.47 5.02
CA ASP A 283 26.18 12.39 6.06
C ASP A 283 24.69 12.77 5.90
N SER A 284 23.99 12.17 4.92
CA SER A 284 22.56 12.40 4.66
C SER A 284 21.69 11.83 5.78
N PRO A 285 20.57 12.46 6.14
CA PRO A 285 19.55 11.85 7.00
C PRO A 285 18.81 10.69 6.33
N VAL A 286 18.98 10.49 5.02
CA VAL A 286 18.34 9.41 4.25
C VAL A 286 19.12 8.12 4.46
N ASN A 287 18.73 7.36 5.48
CA ASN A 287 19.37 6.09 5.81
C ASN A 287 18.98 4.98 4.83
N GLY A 288 19.91 4.05 4.64
CA GLY A 288 19.67 2.79 3.93
C GLY A 288 18.99 2.95 2.58
N PRO A 289 19.50 3.81 1.64
CA PRO A 289 18.87 3.93 0.33
C PRO A 289 18.77 2.55 -0.30
N HIS A 290 17.53 2.13 -0.60
CA HIS A 290 17.26 0.73 -0.91
C HIS A 290 16.20 0.61 -1.98
N GLN A 291 16.33 -0.38 -2.83
CA GLN A 291 15.45 -0.73 -3.94
C GLN A 291 14.91 0.48 -4.72
N GLY A 292 15.24 0.54 -5.99
CA GLY A 292 14.78 1.61 -6.84
C GLY A 292 15.12 1.39 -8.29
N GLY A 293 14.60 2.26 -9.15
CA GLY A 293 14.83 2.23 -10.58
C GLY A 293 15.25 3.60 -11.10
N TRP A 294 15.89 3.63 -12.26
CA TRP A 294 16.27 4.88 -12.91
C TRP A 294 15.57 5.06 -14.26
N VAL A 295 15.42 6.31 -14.64
CA VAL A 295 14.91 6.71 -15.95
C VAL A 295 15.81 7.78 -16.57
N GLU A 296 15.84 7.79 -17.90
CA GLU A 296 16.33 8.90 -18.70
C GLU A 296 15.14 9.74 -19.14
N THR A 297 15.18 11.05 -18.87
CA THR A 297 14.14 11.97 -19.31
C THR A 297 14.23 12.22 -20.81
N GLN A 298 13.18 12.81 -21.40
CA GLN A 298 13.18 13.24 -22.81
C GLN A 298 14.24 14.29 -23.12
N ASN A 299 14.76 14.97 -22.09
CA ASN A 299 15.82 15.99 -22.21
C ASN A 299 17.22 15.45 -21.91
N GLY A 300 17.35 14.11 -21.69
CA GLY A 300 18.63 13.43 -21.49
C GLY A 300 19.20 13.55 -20.08
N GLU A 301 18.40 13.96 -19.10
CA GLU A 301 18.76 13.87 -17.69
C GLU A 301 18.48 12.47 -17.15
N TYR A 302 19.23 12.04 -16.12
CA TYR A 302 19.05 10.76 -15.46
C TYR A 302 18.59 10.97 -14.04
N TRP A 303 17.58 10.22 -13.62
CA TRP A 303 16.98 10.30 -12.31
C TRP A 303 16.74 8.91 -11.74
N PHE A 304 16.90 8.77 -10.43
CA PHE A 304 16.75 7.50 -9.71
C PHE A 304 15.72 7.65 -8.59
N VAL A 305 14.72 6.78 -8.56
CA VAL A 305 13.79 6.67 -7.44
C VAL A 305 14.22 5.54 -6.52
N HIS A 306 14.09 5.72 -5.22
CA HIS A 306 14.33 4.69 -4.21
C HIS A 306 13.48 4.94 -2.98
N PHE A 307 13.45 4.01 -2.04
CA PHE A 307 12.78 4.26 -0.78
C PHE A 307 13.74 4.47 0.40
N GLN A 308 13.21 5.09 1.46
CA GLN A 308 13.77 5.13 2.81
C GLN A 308 12.76 4.47 3.76
N ASP A 309 13.20 3.55 4.64
CA ASP A 309 12.37 2.94 5.68
C ASP A 309 12.25 3.89 6.88
N LEU A 310 11.06 4.43 7.10
CA LEU A 310 10.73 5.34 8.21
C LEU A 310 9.82 4.69 9.26
N ASP A 311 10.03 3.41 9.54
CA ASP A 311 9.34 2.64 10.59
C ASP A 311 7.81 2.68 10.43
N SER A 312 7.06 3.33 11.35
CA SER A 312 5.60 3.40 11.31
C SER A 312 5.04 4.13 10.09
N TYR A 313 5.79 5.04 9.49
CA TYR A 313 5.41 5.70 8.23
C TYR A 313 5.59 4.82 6.99
N GLY A 314 6.33 3.69 7.14
CA GLY A 314 6.64 2.79 6.07
C GLY A 314 7.80 3.26 5.20
N ARG A 315 7.79 2.89 3.94
CA ARG A 315 8.87 3.11 2.98
C ARG A 315 8.51 4.23 2.03
N VAL A 316 8.96 5.43 2.37
CA VAL A 316 8.69 6.67 1.62
C VAL A 316 9.60 6.79 0.40
N VAL A 317 9.12 7.45 -0.66
CA VAL A 317 9.82 7.50 -1.96
C VAL A 317 10.66 8.77 -2.08
N HIS A 318 11.90 8.60 -2.49
CA HIS A 318 12.87 9.66 -2.79
C HIS A 318 13.19 9.71 -4.28
N LEU A 319 13.50 10.91 -4.78
CA LEU A 319 14.04 11.16 -6.11
C LEU A 319 15.49 11.66 -5.99
N GLN A 320 16.41 11.05 -6.70
CA GLN A 320 17.82 11.43 -6.70
C GLN A 320 18.28 11.81 -8.10
N PRO A 321 19.11 12.87 -8.25
CA PRO A 321 19.84 13.10 -9.49
C PRO A 321 20.78 11.93 -9.75
N MET A 322 21.00 11.58 -11.02
CA MET A 322 21.94 10.55 -11.41
C MET A 322 22.79 11.02 -12.59
N THR A 323 24.07 10.71 -12.58
CA THR A 323 24.99 10.98 -13.67
C THR A 323 25.77 9.72 -14.02
N TRP A 324 26.42 9.71 -15.21
CA TRP A 324 27.30 8.62 -15.62
C TRP A 324 28.75 9.11 -15.70
N LYS A 325 29.65 8.39 -14.99
CA LYS A 325 31.11 8.68 -14.97
C LYS A 325 31.86 7.38 -15.20
N ASP A 326 32.69 7.34 -16.26
CA ASP A 326 33.50 6.18 -16.63
C ASP A 326 32.71 4.87 -16.82
N GLY A 327 31.46 5.00 -17.31
CA GLY A 327 30.53 3.88 -17.52
C GLY A 327 29.93 3.32 -16.20
N TRP A 328 29.95 4.11 -15.14
CA TRP A 328 29.25 3.81 -13.88
C TRP A 328 28.28 4.93 -13.51
N PRO A 329 27.10 4.62 -12.98
CA PRO A 329 26.22 5.66 -12.45
C PRO A 329 26.79 6.19 -11.14
N VAL A 330 26.52 7.46 -10.87
CA VAL A 330 26.67 8.13 -9.59
C VAL A 330 25.29 8.66 -9.23
N ILE A 331 24.73 8.25 -8.09
CA ILE A 331 23.36 8.57 -7.69
C ILE A 331 23.41 9.48 -6.46
N GLY A 332 22.72 10.63 -6.52
CA GLY A 332 22.87 11.70 -5.52
C GLY A 332 24.05 12.62 -5.84
N GLU A 333 24.61 13.22 -4.82
CA GLU A 333 25.79 14.12 -4.94
C GLU A 333 27.08 13.41 -4.49
N ASP A 334 28.12 13.49 -5.32
CA ASP A 334 29.46 12.92 -5.09
C ASP A 334 30.43 14.07 -4.81
N GLU A 335 30.46 14.54 -3.57
CA GLU A 335 31.25 15.72 -3.17
C GLU A 335 32.76 15.46 -3.13
N ASP A 336 33.19 14.24 -2.78
CA ASP A 336 34.60 13.87 -2.69
C ASP A 336 35.17 13.25 -3.99
N GLY A 337 34.30 12.95 -4.94
CA GLY A 337 34.67 12.48 -6.27
C GLY A 337 35.06 11.00 -6.35
N ASP A 338 34.75 10.18 -5.35
CA ASP A 338 35.06 8.75 -5.31
C ASP A 338 34.12 7.90 -6.19
N GLY A 339 33.02 8.51 -6.63
CA GLY A 339 31.99 7.92 -7.48
C GLY A 339 30.90 7.17 -6.69
N THR A 340 30.78 7.44 -5.39
CA THR A 340 29.67 7.01 -4.52
C THR A 340 28.89 8.26 -4.14
N GLY A 341 27.65 8.40 -4.62
CA GLY A 341 26.85 9.57 -4.29
C GLY A 341 26.18 9.45 -2.92
N THR A 342 25.80 10.59 -2.37
CA THR A 342 25.03 10.75 -1.13
C THR A 342 23.63 11.23 -1.48
N PRO A 343 22.56 10.65 -0.90
CA PRO A 343 21.18 11.07 -1.17
C PRO A 343 20.94 12.55 -0.85
N VAL A 344 20.31 13.28 -1.78
CA VAL A 344 19.91 14.66 -1.58
C VAL A 344 18.58 14.75 -0.83
N THR A 345 18.43 15.77 0.03
CA THR A 345 17.17 16.08 0.71
C THR A 345 16.38 17.18 0.01
N VAL A 346 17.08 18.10 -0.65
CA VAL A 346 16.52 19.16 -1.50
C VAL A 346 17.39 19.27 -2.74
N TYR A 347 16.78 19.35 -3.91
CA TYR A 347 17.51 19.51 -5.17
C TYR A 347 16.69 20.29 -6.20
N ARG A 348 17.34 20.77 -7.28
CA ARG A 348 16.63 21.36 -8.41
C ARG A 348 15.66 20.35 -9.03
N LYS A 349 14.54 20.81 -9.52
CA LYS A 349 13.64 19.95 -10.28
C LYS A 349 14.29 19.43 -11.57
N PRO A 350 13.82 18.27 -12.08
CA PRO A 350 14.11 17.85 -13.45
C PRO A 350 13.75 18.96 -14.45
N ASP A 351 14.55 19.09 -15.52
CA ASP A 351 14.23 20.00 -16.64
C ASP A 351 13.08 19.42 -17.49
N LEU A 352 11.88 19.48 -16.92
CA LEU A 352 10.65 18.97 -17.48
C LEU A 352 9.56 20.03 -17.43
N PRO A 353 8.55 19.98 -18.31
CA PRO A 353 7.41 20.87 -18.23
C PRO A 353 6.75 20.77 -16.85
N ALA A 354 6.44 21.93 -16.26
CA ALA A 354 5.72 21.96 -14.99
C ALA A 354 4.36 21.26 -15.15
N SER A 355 4.12 20.22 -14.38
CA SER A 355 2.77 19.67 -14.15
C SER A 355 2.10 20.46 -13.02
N GLY A 356 0.84 20.20 -12.76
CA GLY A 356 0.21 20.66 -11.51
C GLY A 356 0.88 19.99 -10.30
N VAL A 357 0.52 20.42 -9.10
CA VAL A 357 0.89 19.69 -7.89
C VAL A 357 -0.09 18.55 -7.70
N PHE A 358 0.38 17.33 -7.91
CA PHE A 358 -0.38 16.10 -7.70
C PHE A 358 0.28 15.28 -6.61
N GLN A 359 -0.52 14.65 -5.79
CA GLN A 359 -0.11 13.63 -4.82
C GLN A 359 -1.18 12.54 -4.77
N PRO A 360 -0.87 11.33 -4.32
CA PRO A 360 -1.89 10.32 -4.11
C PRO A 360 -3.05 10.82 -3.26
N LEU A 361 -4.28 10.43 -3.64
CA LEU A 361 -5.50 10.79 -2.92
C LEU A 361 -5.42 10.39 -1.44
N GLU A 362 -6.08 11.16 -0.59
CA GLU A 362 -6.13 10.92 0.86
C GLU A 362 -7.54 11.10 1.45
N SER A 363 -8.22 12.20 1.19
CA SER A 363 -9.60 12.42 1.64
C SER A 363 -10.61 11.76 0.70
N ASP A 364 -11.81 11.42 1.21
CA ASP A 364 -12.90 10.87 0.40
C ASP A 364 -14.26 11.35 0.94
N GLU A 365 -15.07 11.92 0.04
CA GLU A 365 -16.45 12.35 0.30
C GLU A 365 -17.47 11.26 -0.12
N PHE A 366 -17.00 10.12 -0.63
CA PHE A 366 -17.80 8.96 -1.07
C PHE A 366 -18.90 9.29 -2.09
N GLU A 367 -18.66 10.26 -2.97
CA GLU A 367 -19.59 10.69 -4.02
C GLU A 367 -19.57 9.78 -5.27
N THR A 368 -18.78 8.72 -5.27
CA THR A 368 -18.63 7.78 -6.39
C THR A 368 -19.20 6.40 -6.05
N ALA A 369 -19.58 5.64 -7.08
CA ALA A 369 -20.12 4.28 -6.93
C ALA A 369 -19.04 3.22 -6.60
N SER A 370 -17.81 3.64 -6.38
CA SER A 370 -16.68 2.80 -6.01
C SER A 370 -15.82 3.52 -4.97
N LEU A 371 -15.07 2.76 -4.19
CA LEU A 371 -14.04 3.33 -3.33
C LEU A 371 -12.97 4.05 -4.16
N GLY A 372 -12.45 5.15 -3.63
CA GLY A 372 -11.28 5.83 -4.19
C GLY A 372 -10.05 4.90 -4.22
N LEU A 373 -9.12 5.18 -5.12
CA LEU A 373 -7.93 4.35 -5.36
C LEU A 373 -6.97 4.28 -4.16
N GLN A 374 -7.07 5.22 -3.21
CA GLN A 374 -6.30 5.23 -1.97
C GLN A 374 -6.68 4.11 -1.00
N TRP A 375 -7.88 3.55 -1.12
CA TRP A 375 -8.39 2.55 -0.21
C TRP A 375 -7.87 1.14 -0.52
N GLN A 376 -7.38 0.48 0.49
CA GLN A 376 -6.92 -0.90 0.43
C GLN A 376 -7.47 -1.71 1.59
N PHE A 377 -7.63 -3.02 1.35
CA PHE A 377 -7.97 -4.00 2.37
C PHE A 377 -6.74 -4.89 2.67
N PRO A 378 -6.58 -5.39 3.90
CA PRO A 378 -5.48 -6.31 4.23
C PRO A 378 -5.65 -7.72 3.65
N ALA A 379 -6.73 -7.94 2.90
CA ALA A 379 -7.07 -9.15 2.18
C ALA A 379 -7.80 -8.80 0.88
N VAL A 380 -8.08 -9.77 0.03
CA VAL A 380 -8.90 -9.56 -1.17
C VAL A 380 -10.33 -9.18 -0.76
N PRO A 381 -10.82 -8.00 -1.15
CA PRO A 381 -12.13 -7.53 -0.70
C PRO A 381 -13.28 -8.38 -1.22
N SER A 382 -14.29 -8.54 -0.38
CA SER A 382 -15.56 -9.14 -0.75
C SER A 382 -16.59 -8.04 -1.09
N PRO A 383 -17.40 -8.21 -2.14
CA PRO A 383 -18.46 -7.25 -2.48
C PRO A 383 -19.56 -7.15 -1.42
N TYR A 384 -19.56 -8.02 -0.41
CA TYR A 384 -20.53 -7.99 0.69
C TYR A 384 -20.05 -7.20 1.91
N TRP A 385 -18.86 -6.63 1.89
CA TRP A 385 -18.33 -5.90 3.03
C TRP A 385 -18.76 -4.45 3.07
N TYR A 386 -19.01 -3.87 1.89
CA TYR A 386 -19.33 -2.45 1.76
C TYR A 386 -20.27 -2.16 0.59
N TYR A 387 -20.88 -0.99 0.63
CA TYR A 387 -21.68 -0.42 -0.45
C TYR A 387 -21.37 1.07 -0.55
N ALA A 388 -20.85 1.51 -1.70
CA ALA A 388 -20.65 2.91 -2.00
C ALA A 388 -21.94 3.48 -2.62
N ASP A 389 -22.62 4.34 -1.87
CA ASP A 389 -23.86 5.00 -2.31
C ASP A 389 -23.54 6.38 -2.89
N ALA A 390 -23.23 6.44 -4.18
CA ALA A 390 -22.96 7.70 -4.88
C ALA A 390 -24.13 8.71 -4.81
N ALA A 391 -25.38 8.25 -4.74
CA ALA A 391 -26.54 9.13 -4.67
C ALA A 391 -26.72 9.75 -3.27
N GLY A 392 -26.36 9.00 -2.25
CA GLY A 392 -26.38 9.45 -0.85
C GLY A 392 -25.08 10.12 -0.41
N GLY A 393 -23.99 10.00 -1.18
CA GLY A 393 -22.66 10.49 -0.79
C GLY A 393 -22.17 9.80 0.48
N THR A 394 -22.30 8.47 0.55
CA THR A 394 -21.92 7.70 1.75
C THR A 394 -21.26 6.36 1.39
N LEU A 395 -20.35 5.92 2.26
CA LEU A 395 -19.82 4.57 2.27
C LEU A 395 -20.48 3.78 3.40
N ARG A 396 -21.26 2.75 3.05
CA ARG A 396 -21.79 1.81 4.03
C ARG A 396 -20.86 0.64 4.23
N LEU A 397 -20.43 0.41 5.48
CA LEU A 397 -19.70 -0.77 5.91
C LEU A 397 -20.64 -1.70 6.68
N TYR A 398 -20.87 -2.89 6.15
CA TYR A 398 -21.70 -3.88 6.84
C TYR A 398 -20.94 -4.51 8.01
N SER A 399 -21.65 -4.84 9.06
CA SER A 399 -21.12 -5.53 10.22
C SER A 399 -20.78 -6.99 9.84
N VAL A 400 -19.53 -7.21 9.40
CA VAL A 400 -19.05 -8.51 8.92
C VAL A 400 -18.88 -9.47 10.10
N GLN A 401 -19.41 -10.69 9.94
CA GLN A 401 -19.24 -11.72 10.95
C GLN A 401 -17.77 -12.13 11.05
N GLN A 402 -17.21 -12.01 12.25
CA GLN A 402 -15.86 -12.46 12.55
C GLN A 402 -15.80 -14.00 12.57
N SER A 403 -14.75 -14.54 11.96
CA SER A 403 -14.40 -15.95 12.10
C SER A 403 -13.97 -16.24 13.54
N SER A 404 -14.23 -17.44 14.04
CA SER A 404 -13.69 -17.91 15.32
C SER A 404 -12.15 -18.00 15.34
N GLN A 405 -11.51 -17.90 14.18
CA GLN A 405 -10.06 -17.88 14.04
C GLN A 405 -9.47 -16.46 14.20
N TRP A 406 -10.29 -15.41 14.13
CA TRP A 406 -9.82 -14.04 14.29
C TRP A 406 -9.69 -13.70 15.77
N ARG A 407 -8.45 -13.46 16.18
CA ARG A 407 -8.11 -13.23 17.59
C ARG A 407 -8.33 -11.76 17.98
N ASN A 408 -8.15 -10.85 17.02
CA ASN A 408 -8.27 -9.40 17.14
C ASN A 408 -8.34 -8.78 15.74
N LEU A 409 -8.29 -7.43 15.61
CA LEU A 409 -8.39 -6.76 14.31
C LEU A 409 -7.22 -7.05 13.35
N TRP A 410 -6.07 -7.52 13.83
CA TRP A 410 -4.97 -7.96 12.96
C TRP A 410 -5.39 -9.11 12.02
N ASP A 411 -6.24 -9.99 12.48
CA ASP A 411 -6.74 -11.11 11.70
C ASP A 411 -8.01 -10.77 10.88
N THR A 412 -8.47 -9.51 10.93
CA THR A 412 -9.73 -9.06 10.32
C THR A 412 -9.51 -8.60 8.87
N PRO A 413 -10.16 -9.22 7.87
CA PRO A 413 -9.89 -8.92 6.46
C PRO A 413 -10.62 -7.68 5.92
N ASN A 414 -11.71 -7.25 6.54
CA ASN A 414 -12.58 -6.18 6.06
C ASN A 414 -12.26 -4.79 6.63
N LEU A 415 -11.02 -4.55 7.00
CA LEU A 415 -10.54 -3.21 7.32
C LEU A 415 -10.33 -2.43 6.01
N VAL A 416 -11.00 -1.30 5.84
CA VAL A 416 -10.78 -0.39 4.71
C VAL A 416 -9.83 0.71 5.15
N MET A 417 -8.61 0.71 4.62
CA MET A 417 -7.51 1.50 5.15
C MET A 417 -6.75 2.24 4.06
N GLN A 418 -6.03 3.29 4.47
CA GLN A 418 -5.08 4.00 3.62
C GLN A 418 -3.71 4.08 4.28
N LYS A 419 -2.69 4.36 3.47
CA LYS A 419 -1.33 4.68 3.89
C LYS A 419 -1.33 6.02 4.63
N PHE A 420 -0.36 6.25 5.50
CA PHE A 420 -0.11 7.58 6.05
C PHE A 420 0.36 8.51 4.93
N PRO A 421 -0.23 9.70 4.77
CA PRO A 421 0.09 10.59 3.65
C PRO A 421 1.20 11.60 3.96
N SER A 422 1.61 11.73 5.23
CA SER A 422 2.56 12.73 5.72
C SER A 422 3.12 12.31 7.08
N ASP A 423 4.14 13.02 7.56
CA ASP A 423 4.72 12.82 8.91
C ASP A 423 3.79 13.32 10.03
N ARG A 424 2.95 14.31 9.73
CA ARG A 424 1.96 14.90 10.63
C ARG A 424 0.65 15.08 9.90
N PHE A 425 -0.44 14.56 10.44
CA PHE A 425 -1.76 14.74 9.84
C PHE A 425 -2.88 14.41 10.84
N THR A 426 -4.04 14.96 10.56
CA THR A 426 -5.28 14.70 11.28
C THR A 426 -6.27 13.96 10.40
N VAL A 427 -6.78 12.84 10.88
CA VAL A 427 -7.89 12.13 10.26
C VAL A 427 -9.17 12.43 11.00
N THR A 428 -10.21 12.79 10.28
CA THR A 428 -11.57 12.94 10.83
C THR A 428 -12.56 12.20 9.96
N ALA A 429 -13.40 11.36 10.57
CA ALA A 429 -14.51 10.68 9.90
C ALA A 429 -15.84 11.03 10.57
N LYS A 430 -16.87 11.34 9.77
CA LYS A 430 -18.24 11.44 10.24
C LYS A 430 -18.92 10.10 9.99
N VAL A 431 -19.34 9.43 11.03
CA VAL A 431 -19.90 8.08 10.98
C VAL A 431 -21.25 8.00 11.67
N SER A 432 -22.14 7.19 11.11
CA SER A 432 -23.44 6.86 11.68
C SER A 432 -23.55 5.36 11.86
N PHE A 433 -23.61 4.91 13.11
CA PHE A 433 -23.72 3.49 13.44
C PHE A 433 -25.16 3.08 13.67
N THR A 434 -25.60 2.06 12.96
CA THR A 434 -26.92 1.44 13.08
C THR A 434 -26.77 -0.02 13.43
N PRO A 435 -26.74 -0.38 14.74
CA PRO A 435 -26.61 -1.77 15.16
C PRO A 435 -27.89 -2.55 14.87
N ASN A 436 -27.78 -3.86 14.64
CA ASN A 436 -28.93 -4.71 14.44
C ASN A 436 -29.71 -4.91 15.75
N PRO A 437 -30.96 -4.39 15.87
CA PRO A 437 -31.73 -4.48 17.09
C PRO A 437 -32.18 -5.92 17.47
N GLN A 438 -32.15 -6.84 16.50
CA GLN A 438 -32.55 -8.24 16.69
C GLN A 438 -31.46 -9.11 17.30
N LEU A 439 -30.22 -8.60 17.40
CA LEU A 439 -29.14 -9.33 18.05
C LEU A 439 -29.38 -9.42 19.57
N LYS A 440 -29.57 -10.63 20.06
CA LYS A 440 -29.71 -10.87 21.50
C LYS A 440 -28.40 -10.67 22.26
N GLN A 441 -27.30 -11.06 21.66
CA GLN A 441 -25.95 -10.79 22.16
C GLN A 441 -25.38 -9.60 21.40
N LYS A 442 -25.15 -8.54 22.14
CA LYS A 442 -24.57 -7.31 21.59
C LYS A 442 -23.09 -7.50 21.33
N SER A 443 -22.67 -7.33 20.09
CA SER A 443 -21.30 -7.65 19.68
C SER A 443 -20.86 -6.96 18.39
N GLU A 444 -21.66 -6.00 17.92
CA GLU A 444 -21.30 -5.21 16.74
C GLU A 444 -20.37 -4.08 17.14
N ASN A 445 -19.30 -3.91 16.36
CA ASN A 445 -18.29 -2.88 16.56
C ASN A 445 -17.94 -2.21 15.24
N CYS A 446 -17.80 -0.90 15.27
CA CYS A 446 -17.32 -0.16 14.12
C CYS A 446 -16.52 1.07 14.56
N GLY A 447 -15.60 1.57 13.75
CA GLY A 447 -14.86 2.75 14.14
C GLY A 447 -13.65 3.07 13.29
N LEU A 448 -12.90 4.05 13.80
CA LEU A 448 -11.63 4.53 13.25
C LEU A 448 -10.47 3.76 13.89
N VAL A 449 -9.56 3.22 13.08
CA VAL A 449 -8.42 2.41 13.54
C VAL A 449 -7.11 2.95 12.98
N VAL A 450 -6.07 2.95 13.80
CA VAL A 450 -4.66 3.12 13.42
C VAL A 450 -3.99 1.76 13.63
N MET A 451 -3.55 1.13 12.53
CA MET A 451 -3.16 -0.27 12.45
C MET A 451 -1.72 -0.45 12.01
N GLY A 452 -0.94 -1.12 12.82
CA GLY A 452 0.34 -1.72 12.48
C GLY A 452 0.39 -3.15 13.05
N ASP A 453 1.53 -3.62 13.58
CA ASP A 453 1.61 -4.88 14.33
C ASP A 453 0.93 -4.82 15.70
N SER A 454 0.68 -3.61 16.15
CA SER A 454 -0.14 -3.19 17.27
C SER A 454 -1.16 -2.19 16.73
N TYR A 455 -2.32 -2.04 17.37
CA TYR A 455 -3.30 -1.05 16.94
C TYR A 455 -4.01 -0.37 18.09
N ALA A 456 -4.58 0.79 17.76
CA ALA A 456 -5.54 1.47 18.59
C ALA A 456 -6.77 1.86 17.76
N THR A 457 -7.95 1.80 18.37
CA THR A 457 -9.20 2.13 17.70
C THR A 457 -10.14 2.92 18.61
N LEU A 458 -10.70 3.98 18.07
CA LEU A 458 -11.84 4.68 18.65
C LEU A 458 -13.09 4.12 17.97
N ARG A 459 -13.87 3.32 18.71
CA ARG A 459 -14.98 2.54 18.15
C ARG A 459 -16.32 2.79 18.82
N LEU A 460 -17.38 2.58 18.08
CA LEU A 460 -18.74 2.41 18.57
C LEU A 460 -19.02 0.93 18.74
N THR A 461 -19.67 0.57 19.85
CA THR A 461 -20.12 -0.80 20.11
C THR A 461 -21.57 -0.80 20.58
N ASP A 462 -22.35 -1.79 20.14
CA ASP A 462 -23.69 -1.97 20.65
C ASP A 462 -23.67 -2.60 22.05
N SER A 463 -24.57 -2.18 22.90
CA SER A 463 -24.77 -2.75 24.23
C SER A 463 -26.25 -2.85 24.54
N HIS A 464 -26.59 -3.52 25.66
CA HIS A 464 -27.99 -3.60 26.12
C HIS A 464 -28.57 -2.24 26.48
N ASP A 465 -27.73 -1.27 26.82
CA ASP A 465 -28.11 0.08 27.24
C ASP A 465 -27.98 1.12 26.11
N GLY A 466 -27.77 0.68 24.85
CA GLY A 466 -27.55 1.55 23.71
C GLY A 466 -26.09 1.49 23.16
N VAL A 467 -25.73 2.47 22.35
CA VAL A 467 -24.39 2.54 21.76
C VAL A 467 -23.40 3.12 22.76
N ARG A 468 -22.21 2.53 22.82
CA ARG A 468 -21.09 3.02 23.61
C ARG A 468 -19.91 3.38 22.70
N LEU A 469 -19.22 4.43 23.06
CA LEU A 469 -17.92 4.79 22.49
C LEU A 469 -16.82 4.20 23.37
N GLN A 470 -15.88 3.51 22.75
CA GLN A 470 -14.74 2.89 23.42
C GLN A 470 -13.45 3.30 22.74
N MET A 471 -12.42 3.55 23.55
CA MET A 471 -11.03 3.55 23.11
C MET A 471 -10.42 2.21 23.46
N VAL A 472 -9.86 1.55 22.47
CA VAL A 472 -9.30 0.20 22.59
C VAL A 472 -7.89 0.17 22.06
N GLU A 473 -7.01 -0.50 22.76
CA GLU A 473 -5.63 -0.78 22.37
C GLU A 473 -5.38 -2.29 22.30
N CYS A 474 -4.58 -2.70 21.33
CA CYS A 474 -4.06 -4.06 21.23
C CYS A 474 -2.57 -4.03 20.87
N MET A 475 -1.73 -4.17 21.88
CA MET A 475 -0.29 -4.26 21.72
C MET A 475 0.10 -5.65 21.24
N GLU A 476 1.08 -5.72 20.30
CA GLU A 476 1.53 -6.98 19.70
C GLU A 476 0.38 -7.82 19.13
N ALA A 477 -0.58 -7.16 18.47
CA ALA A 477 -1.77 -7.78 17.90
C ALA A 477 -1.44 -8.96 16.97
N HIS A 478 -0.31 -8.88 16.24
CA HIS A 478 0.21 -9.93 15.40
C HIS A 478 0.49 -11.26 16.15
N LYS A 479 0.69 -11.20 17.47
CA LYS A 479 0.84 -12.40 18.32
C LYS A 479 -0.50 -12.94 18.83
N GLY A 480 -1.62 -12.28 18.51
CA GLY A 480 -2.96 -12.66 18.98
C GLY A 480 -3.25 -12.25 20.42
N THR A 481 -2.66 -11.16 20.88
CA THR A 481 -2.94 -10.58 22.19
C THR A 481 -4.38 -10.07 22.30
N GLN A 482 -4.86 -9.92 23.51
CA GLN A 482 -6.19 -9.40 23.78
C GLN A 482 -6.23 -7.88 23.63
N GLU A 483 -7.41 -7.37 23.28
CA GLU A 483 -7.75 -5.96 23.33
C GLU A 483 -7.94 -5.47 24.78
N TRP A 484 -7.52 -4.25 25.04
CA TRP A 484 -7.75 -3.54 26.30
C TRP A 484 -8.63 -2.32 26.05
N VAL A 485 -9.78 -2.26 26.71
CA VAL A 485 -10.64 -1.07 26.71
C VAL A 485 -10.09 -0.08 27.74
N LEU A 486 -9.56 1.03 27.25
CA LEU A 486 -8.92 2.07 28.07
C LEU A 486 -9.86 3.21 28.44
N PHE A 487 -10.90 3.40 27.65
CA PHE A 487 -11.93 4.40 27.88
C PHE A 487 -13.28 3.86 27.36
N GLU A 488 -14.35 4.16 28.09
CA GLU A 488 -15.72 3.84 27.67
C GLU A 488 -16.69 4.95 28.09
N LYS A 489 -17.62 5.29 27.19
CA LYS A 489 -18.68 6.25 27.44
C LYS A 489 -19.97 5.83 26.74
N GLY A 490 -21.09 5.84 27.45
CA GLY A 490 -22.41 5.68 26.84
C GLY A 490 -22.78 6.91 25.99
N LEU A 491 -23.34 6.68 24.81
CA LEU A 491 -23.81 7.70 23.88
C LEU A 491 -25.36 7.77 23.83
N ALA A 492 -26.03 7.30 24.87
CA ALA A 492 -27.49 7.42 24.96
C ALA A 492 -27.92 8.88 24.76
N SER A 493 -28.85 9.13 23.85
CA SER A 493 -29.47 10.44 23.71
C SER A 493 -30.19 10.76 25.03
N GLU A 494 -30.13 11.99 25.50
CA GLU A 494 -30.89 12.46 26.69
C GLU A 494 -32.41 12.32 26.53
N SER A 495 -32.89 11.73 25.42
CA SER A 495 -34.28 11.59 25.02
C SER A 495 -34.77 10.15 24.81
N LEU A 496 -33.98 9.11 25.15
CA LEU A 496 -34.54 7.75 25.15
C LEU A 496 -35.50 7.59 26.32
N PRO A 497 -36.76 7.15 26.08
CA PRO A 497 -37.65 6.78 27.16
C PRO A 497 -37.03 5.64 27.98
N GLU A 498 -37.28 5.64 29.26
CA GLU A 498 -36.87 4.61 30.23
C GLU A 498 -36.92 3.21 29.60
N PRO A 499 -35.95 2.34 29.82
CA PRO A 499 -35.93 1.01 29.21
C PRO A 499 -37.21 0.25 29.55
N TYR A 500 -37.79 -0.39 28.51
CA TYR A 500 -38.95 -1.27 28.64
C TYR A 500 -38.63 -2.49 29.54
N SER A 501 -38.36 -2.26 30.80
CA SER A 501 -37.99 -3.31 31.76
C SER A 501 -39.13 -4.13 32.31
N ASN A 502 -40.41 -3.84 32.00
CA ASN A 502 -41.53 -4.42 32.70
C ASN A 502 -42.68 -5.02 31.87
N VAL A 503 -42.50 -5.44 30.63
CA VAL A 503 -43.61 -6.00 29.81
C VAL A 503 -43.47 -7.51 29.51
N TYR A 504 -42.71 -8.27 30.28
CA TYR A 504 -42.63 -9.73 30.12
C TYR A 504 -43.26 -10.50 31.28
N MET A 505 -44.48 -10.15 31.67
CA MET A 505 -45.28 -10.98 32.58
C MET A 505 -46.76 -10.90 32.22
N SER A 506 -47.17 -11.49 31.13
CA SER A 506 -48.46 -12.20 30.95
C SER A 506 -48.77 -12.48 29.49
N GLY A 507 -48.84 -13.71 29.14
CA GLY A 507 -49.16 -14.41 27.95
C GLY A 507 -50.20 -13.81 27.01
N THR A 508 -49.80 -13.08 26.04
CA THR A 508 -50.20 -12.89 24.64
C THR A 508 -49.40 -11.75 24.09
N VAL A 509 -48.31 -12.07 23.38
CA VAL A 509 -47.47 -11.07 22.71
C VAL A 509 -48.22 -10.64 21.45
N PRO A 510 -48.66 -9.36 21.31
CA PRO A 510 -49.03 -8.83 20.02
C PRO A 510 -47.80 -8.91 19.10
N PRO A 511 -47.96 -9.04 17.79
CA PRO A 511 -46.83 -8.92 16.87
C PRO A 511 -46.19 -7.54 17.08
N VAL A 512 -45.06 -7.51 17.76
CA VAL A 512 -44.28 -6.30 17.97
C VAL A 512 -43.80 -5.91 16.59
N ALA A 513 -44.21 -4.75 16.10
CA ALA A 513 -43.60 -4.15 14.96
C ALA A 513 -42.08 -4.12 15.22
N PRO A 514 -41.23 -4.50 14.23
CA PRO A 514 -39.80 -4.43 14.43
C PRO A 514 -39.44 -3.02 14.91
N LEU A 515 -38.70 -2.93 16.01
CA LEU A 515 -38.20 -1.64 16.49
C LEU A 515 -37.38 -1.00 15.33
N PRO A 516 -37.60 0.28 15.05
CA PRO A 516 -36.78 0.95 14.04
C PRO A 516 -35.32 0.89 14.45
N TYR A 517 -34.45 0.71 13.48
CA TYR A 517 -33.02 0.85 13.70
C TYR A 517 -32.75 2.28 14.18
N GLU A 518 -32.15 2.42 15.34
CA GLU A 518 -31.74 3.72 15.87
C GLU A 518 -30.31 4.01 15.46
N GLU A 519 -30.12 5.10 14.76
CA GLU A 519 -28.85 5.57 14.26
C GLU A 519 -28.14 6.44 15.31
N CYS A 520 -26.84 6.21 15.49
CA CYS A 520 -25.99 7.03 16.35
C CYS A 520 -24.88 7.68 15.52
N THR A 521 -24.96 8.99 15.32
CA THR A 521 -23.97 9.76 14.57
C THR A 521 -22.89 10.32 15.47
N VAL A 522 -21.61 10.12 15.09
CA VAL A 522 -20.43 10.58 15.83
C VAL A 522 -19.35 11.01 14.85
N PHE A 523 -18.56 12.01 15.25
CA PHE A 523 -17.32 12.37 14.56
C PHE A 523 -16.15 11.74 15.33
N LEU A 524 -15.35 10.94 14.64
CA LEU A 524 -14.17 10.28 15.17
C LEU A 524 -12.93 10.95 14.60
N ARG A 525 -11.91 11.18 15.43
CA ARG A 525 -10.67 11.83 15.02
C ARG A 525 -9.45 11.09 15.57
N ALA A 526 -8.42 11.00 14.74
CA ALA A 526 -7.08 10.56 15.10
C ALA A 526 -6.07 11.62 14.63
N GLU A 527 -5.19 12.05 15.50
CA GLU A 527 -4.13 13.01 15.21
C GLU A 527 -2.79 12.29 15.33
N ILE A 528 -2.05 12.23 14.22
CA ILE A 528 -0.77 11.53 14.11
C ILE A 528 0.35 12.56 14.08
N GLU A 529 1.33 12.36 14.97
CA GLU A 529 2.48 13.25 15.10
C GLU A 529 3.80 12.50 15.18
N PRO A 530 4.88 13.03 14.58
CA PRO A 530 6.21 12.49 14.77
C PRO A 530 6.69 12.75 16.20
N VAL A 531 7.36 11.76 16.76
CA VAL A 531 8.01 11.86 18.07
C VAL A 531 9.51 11.71 17.88
N PRO A 532 10.34 12.61 18.46
CA PRO A 532 11.78 12.46 18.41
C PRO A 532 12.20 11.10 18.99
N LEU A 533 12.97 10.32 18.23
CA LEU A 533 13.61 9.08 18.71
C LEU A 533 15.08 9.31 19.03
N ASP A 534 15.63 8.46 19.89
CA ASP A 534 17.07 8.22 19.96
C ASP A 534 17.50 7.51 18.65
N GLY A 535 17.89 8.28 17.64
CA GLY A 535 18.28 7.82 16.31
C GLY A 535 17.60 8.61 15.18
N ASN A 536 17.98 8.32 13.94
CA ASN A 536 17.55 9.09 12.75
C ASN A 536 16.16 8.73 12.20
N VAL A 537 15.43 7.78 12.81
CA VAL A 537 14.12 7.35 12.34
C VAL A 537 13.03 7.89 13.24
N PRO A 538 12.09 8.70 12.73
CA PRO A 538 11.00 9.22 13.53
C PRO A 538 10.05 8.11 13.95
N ALA A 539 9.76 8.02 15.26
CA ALA A 539 8.58 7.31 15.73
C ALA A 539 7.35 8.19 15.52
N SER A 540 6.18 7.60 15.57
CA SER A 540 4.92 8.34 15.57
C SER A 540 4.04 7.95 16.75
N GLU A 541 3.25 8.92 17.20
CA GLU A 541 2.21 8.75 18.20
C GLU A 541 0.86 9.18 17.62
N CYS A 542 -0.20 8.58 18.13
CA CYS A 542 -1.58 8.94 17.81
C CYS A 542 -2.33 9.34 19.06
N THR A 543 -3.06 10.45 18.99
CA THR A 543 -4.09 10.83 19.95
C THR A 543 -5.46 10.70 19.32
N PHE A 544 -6.50 10.43 20.15
CA PHE A 544 -7.85 10.28 19.67
C PHE A 544 -8.79 11.28 20.33
N SER A 545 -9.75 11.77 19.56
CA SER A 545 -10.83 12.61 20.04
C SER A 545 -12.13 12.30 19.30
N TYR A 546 -13.24 12.68 19.90
CA TYR A 546 -14.58 12.53 19.31
C TYR A 546 -15.41 13.79 19.49
N SER A 547 -16.44 13.92 18.66
CA SER A 547 -17.44 14.97 18.79
C SER A 547 -18.83 14.43 18.45
N LEU A 548 -19.88 14.93 19.12
CA LEU A 548 -21.27 14.59 18.83
C LEU A 548 -21.95 15.64 17.92
N ASP A 549 -21.33 16.81 17.78
CA ASP A 549 -21.88 17.94 17.01
C ASP A 549 -20.93 18.46 15.91
N GLY A 550 -19.75 17.86 15.77
CA GLY A 550 -18.68 18.27 14.85
C GLY A 550 -17.99 19.58 15.22
N ARG A 551 -18.32 20.18 16.37
CA ARG A 551 -17.82 21.47 16.84
C ARG A 551 -17.04 21.37 18.14
N ARG A 552 -17.55 20.65 19.10
CA ARG A 552 -16.91 20.43 20.41
C ARG A 552 -16.22 19.08 20.40
N TRP A 553 -14.90 19.12 20.54
CA TRP A 553 -14.08 17.94 20.57
C TRP A 553 -13.74 17.52 21.98
N HIS A 554 -13.80 16.25 22.25
CA HIS A 554 -13.47 15.61 23.51
C HIS A 554 -12.28 14.69 23.29
N GLU A 555 -11.13 15.05 23.83
CA GLU A 555 -9.95 14.17 23.82
C GLU A 555 -10.21 12.92 24.64
N VAL A 556 -9.71 11.80 24.17
CA VAL A 556 -9.67 10.58 24.99
C VAL A 556 -8.52 10.70 25.97
N ARG A 557 -8.86 10.58 27.27
CA ARG A 557 -7.91 10.76 28.37
C ARG A 557 -7.83 9.54 29.26
N SER A 558 -6.62 9.23 29.73
CA SER A 558 -6.35 8.34 30.86
C SER A 558 -6.23 9.14 32.16
N GLU A 559 -6.01 8.44 33.27
CA GLU A 559 -5.70 9.10 34.55
C GLU A 559 -4.42 9.95 34.51
N GLU A 560 -3.50 9.64 33.59
CA GLU A 560 -2.19 10.32 33.43
C GLU A 560 -2.25 11.51 32.47
N GLY A 561 -3.39 11.75 31.79
CA GLY A 561 -3.56 12.85 30.83
C GLY A 561 -4.15 12.39 29.49
N THR A 562 -3.85 13.10 28.40
CA THR A 562 -4.27 12.69 27.05
C THR A 562 -3.63 11.36 26.71
N TYR A 563 -4.47 10.38 26.32
CA TYR A 563 -3.99 9.07 25.90
C TYR A 563 -3.20 9.17 24.61
N LYS A 564 -2.01 8.58 24.58
CA LYS A 564 -1.13 8.54 23.41
C LYS A 564 -0.79 7.10 23.05
N PHE A 565 -1.16 6.72 21.83
CA PHE A 565 -0.82 5.42 21.27
C PHE A 565 0.49 5.52 20.49
N LYS A 566 1.49 4.74 20.89
CA LYS A 566 2.74 4.63 20.14
C LYS A 566 2.55 3.71 18.93
N ILE A 567 2.58 4.29 17.73
CA ILE A 567 2.34 3.55 16.49
C ILE A 567 3.52 2.64 16.16
N ARG A 568 3.23 1.47 15.64
CA ARG A 568 4.19 0.48 15.17
C ARG A 568 3.96 0.19 13.69
N PRO A 569 5.00 -0.16 12.92
CA PRO A 569 4.80 -0.60 11.54
C PRO A 569 4.04 -1.93 11.48
N GLY A 570 3.49 -2.25 10.32
CA GLY A 570 3.01 -3.57 10.00
C GLY A 570 4.13 -4.52 9.56
N ARG A 571 3.77 -5.66 9.00
CA ARG A 571 4.75 -6.62 8.50
C ARG A 571 5.27 -6.19 7.13
N TRP A 572 6.48 -5.63 7.07
CA TRP A 572 7.15 -5.05 5.89
C TRP A 572 6.50 -3.78 5.32
N ILE A 573 5.50 -3.24 5.99
CA ILE A 573 4.75 -2.05 5.58
C ILE A 573 4.66 -1.04 6.72
N GLY A 574 4.38 0.21 6.40
CA GLY A 574 4.00 1.23 7.36
C GLY A 574 2.67 0.92 8.05
N ALA A 575 2.37 1.66 9.08
CA ALA A 575 1.03 1.68 9.67
C ALA A 575 0.02 2.28 8.68
N LYS A 576 -1.24 1.97 8.89
CA LYS A 576 -2.36 2.47 8.09
C LYS A 576 -3.42 3.06 9.01
N VAL A 577 -4.21 3.95 8.46
CA VAL A 577 -5.41 4.49 9.11
C VAL A 577 -6.65 4.09 8.32
N GLY A 578 -7.75 3.78 9.00
CA GLY A 578 -8.94 3.37 8.29
C GLY A 578 -10.13 3.07 9.17
N LEU A 579 -11.09 2.40 8.58
CA LEU A 579 -12.41 2.14 9.14
C LEU A 579 -12.75 0.65 9.07
N TYR A 580 -13.65 0.21 9.94
CA TYR A 580 -14.14 -1.16 9.92
C TYR A 580 -15.53 -1.25 10.56
N CYS A 581 -16.26 -2.33 10.24
CA CYS A 581 -17.49 -2.71 10.91
C CYS A 581 -17.56 -4.24 10.98
N ASN A 582 -17.73 -4.80 12.17
CA ASN A 582 -17.74 -6.25 12.37
C ASN A 582 -18.62 -6.69 13.55
N ARG A 583 -18.85 -8.01 13.67
CA ARG A 583 -19.61 -8.65 14.76
C ARG A 583 -19.09 -10.03 15.09
N HIS A 584 -19.24 -10.45 16.34
CA HIS A 584 -18.83 -11.78 16.78
C HIS A 584 -19.89 -12.88 16.55
N HIS A 585 -21.16 -12.53 16.45
CA HIS A 585 -22.24 -13.51 16.38
C HIS A 585 -22.95 -13.53 15.04
N SER A 586 -23.26 -14.74 14.55
CA SER A 586 -24.03 -14.96 13.34
C SER A 586 -25.53 -14.75 13.58
N LYS A 587 -26.17 -14.00 12.70
CA LYS A 587 -27.62 -13.88 12.54
C LYS A 587 -27.96 -13.69 11.07
N ASN A 588 -29.27 -13.75 10.75
CA ASN A 588 -29.76 -13.62 9.40
C ASN A 588 -29.56 -12.22 8.81
N ASP A 589 -29.22 -11.23 9.65
CA ASP A 589 -29.02 -9.85 9.25
C ASP A 589 -27.93 -9.19 10.09
N SER A 590 -27.40 -8.05 9.63
CA SER A 590 -26.35 -7.27 10.28
C SER A 590 -26.77 -5.82 10.47
N GLY A 591 -26.17 -5.15 11.45
CA GLY A 591 -26.05 -3.71 11.48
C GLY A 591 -25.03 -3.21 10.47
N TRP A 592 -24.81 -1.90 10.44
CA TRP A 592 -23.86 -1.25 9.55
C TRP A 592 -23.36 0.08 10.12
N MET A 593 -22.29 0.57 9.54
CA MET A 593 -21.79 1.92 9.73
C MET A 593 -21.86 2.67 8.41
N ASP A 594 -22.55 3.79 8.35
CA ASP A 594 -22.50 4.74 7.24
C ASP A 594 -21.42 5.78 7.53
N VAL A 595 -20.61 6.06 6.55
CA VAL A 595 -19.53 7.06 6.59
C VAL A 595 -19.86 8.15 5.60
N ASP A 596 -20.16 9.35 6.12
CA ASP A 596 -20.51 10.49 5.26
C ASP A 596 -19.26 11.02 4.54
N TRP A 597 -18.14 11.04 5.23
CA TRP A 597 -16.85 11.46 4.68
C TRP A 597 -15.70 11.01 5.58
N PHE A 598 -14.52 10.92 4.97
CA PHE A 598 -13.26 10.68 5.62
C PHE A 598 -12.27 11.74 5.15
N ARG A 599 -11.83 12.61 6.03
CA ARG A 599 -11.00 13.76 5.68
C ARG A 599 -9.66 13.71 6.40
N ILE A 600 -8.62 13.97 5.64
CA ILE A 600 -7.26 14.14 6.13
C ILE A 600 -6.87 15.59 5.93
N SER A 601 -6.23 16.18 6.93
CA SER A 601 -5.70 17.55 6.91
C SER A 601 -4.39 17.61 7.70
N ASP A 602 -3.65 18.72 7.52
CA ASP A 602 -2.46 19.06 8.30
C ASP A 602 -2.77 19.26 9.80
#